data_8b17674bfda797c6d5c3f13d8da1eac7
#
_entry.id   8b17674bfda797c6d5c3f13d8da1eac7
#
_cell.length_a   1.000
_cell.length_b   1.000
_cell.length_c   1.000
_cell.angle_alpha   90.00
_cell.angle_beta   90.00
_cell.angle_gamma   90.00
#
_symmetry.space_group_name_H-M   'P 1'
#
loop_
_entity.id
_entity.type
_entity.pdbx_description
1 polymer ?
#
loop_
_entity_poly.entity_id
_entity_poly.type
_entity_poly.pdbx_seq_one_letter_code
_entity_poly.pdbx_strand_id
1 'polypeptide(L)'
;ERGTVVIKRPGRMRWLYTAPERKEFVSDGVTIYAYFPADKQVMVSPAPTGADTTPALFLTGQANLVRDFTAAALDIPGAAAGLLGLKLVAKQPDPDFEWLAVGVDPVNYQIRHLVALDRQGGRSTFVFTDLKENQRPPDTLFAFRIPKGVDVITNAR
;
A
#
# COMPACT_ATOMS: atom_id res chain seq x y z
N GLU A 1 4.46 13.01 5.07
CA GLU A 1 5.20 11.87 5.59
C GLU A 1 6.26 11.41 4.57
N ARG A 2 7.37 10.89 5.06
CA ARG A 2 8.46 10.34 4.23
C ARG A 2 8.86 8.98 4.76
N GLY A 3 9.33 8.11 3.86
CA GLY A 3 9.78 6.79 4.25
C GLY A 3 10.25 5.98 3.06
N THR A 4 10.40 4.69 3.30
CA THR A 4 10.75 3.71 2.28
C THR A 4 9.73 2.60 2.25
N VAL A 5 9.52 2.03 1.07
CA VAL A 5 8.71 0.83 0.90
C VAL A 5 9.50 -0.23 0.17
N VAL A 6 9.43 -1.45 0.66
CA VAL A 6 9.94 -2.64 -0.01
C VAL A 6 8.79 -3.59 -0.24
N ILE A 7 8.65 -4.06 -1.47
CA ILE A 7 7.58 -4.97 -1.86
C ILE A 7 8.21 -6.22 -2.46
N LYS A 8 7.74 -7.38 -2.01
CA LYS A 8 8.06 -8.68 -2.58
C LYS A 8 6.78 -9.44 -2.86
N ARG A 9 6.49 -9.59 -4.12
CA ARG A 9 5.29 -10.33 -4.55
C ARG A 9 5.44 -11.85 -4.32
N PRO A 10 4.35 -12.54 -3.95
CA PRO A 10 3.05 -12.00 -3.62
C PRO A 10 2.95 -11.57 -2.13
N GLY A 11 2.20 -10.50 -1.85
CA GLY A 11 1.65 -10.16 -0.54
C GLY A 11 2.62 -9.65 0.53
N ARG A 12 3.94 -9.69 0.30
CA ARG A 12 4.91 -9.21 1.28
C ARG A 12 5.26 -7.75 1.04
N MET A 13 5.25 -6.96 2.11
CA MET A 13 5.62 -5.55 2.06
C MET A 13 6.17 -5.07 3.40
N ARG A 14 7.03 -4.06 3.34
CA ARG A 14 7.49 -3.32 4.50
C ARG A 14 7.50 -1.84 4.18
N TRP A 15 6.74 -1.07 4.92
CA TRP A 15 6.69 0.37 4.87
C TRP A 15 7.35 0.91 6.13
N LEU A 16 8.37 1.71 5.98
CA LEU A 16 9.04 2.39 7.08
C LEU A 16 8.88 3.90 6.88
N TYR A 17 8.05 4.53 7.70
CA TYR A 17 7.97 5.98 7.80
C TYR A 17 9.04 6.50 8.74
N THR A 18 9.73 7.54 8.32
CA THR A 18 10.84 8.15 9.07
C THR A 18 10.56 9.58 9.50
N ALA A 19 9.58 10.26 8.89
CA ALA A 19 9.18 11.62 9.20
C ALA A 19 7.70 11.86 8.90
N PRO A 20 6.98 12.69 9.69
CA PRO A 20 7.43 13.37 10.91
C PRO A 20 7.62 12.39 12.08
N GLU A 21 6.87 11.28 12.10
CA GLU A 21 6.93 10.25 13.12
C GLU A 21 7.33 8.91 12.52
N ARG A 22 8.04 8.13 13.31
CA ARG A 22 8.40 6.76 12.92
C ARG A 22 7.18 5.85 13.07
N LYS A 23 6.84 5.17 11.97
CA LYS A 23 5.83 4.11 11.93
C LYS A 23 6.34 3.00 11.03
N GLU A 24 5.92 1.80 11.30
CA GLU A 24 6.34 0.66 10.49
C GLU A 24 5.17 -0.28 10.23
N PHE A 25 4.94 -0.61 8.96
CA PHE A 25 3.92 -1.57 8.55
C PHE A 25 4.63 -2.72 7.84
N VAL A 26 4.44 -3.92 8.34
CA VAL A 26 5.07 -5.13 7.78
C VAL A 26 4.00 -6.16 7.48
N SER A 27 4.01 -6.70 6.27
CA SER A 27 3.21 -7.87 5.90
C SER A 27 4.14 -9.00 5.49
N ASP A 28 3.95 -10.16 6.09
CA ASP A 28 4.61 -11.41 5.70
C ASP A 28 3.85 -12.19 4.62
N GLY A 29 2.70 -11.66 4.19
CA GLY A 29 1.77 -12.26 3.24
C GLY A 29 0.57 -12.94 3.91
N VAL A 30 0.59 -13.11 5.23
CA VAL A 30 -0.50 -13.72 6.02
C VAL A 30 -1.00 -12.74 7.09
N THR A 31 -0.08 -12.03 7.72
CA THR A 31 -0.33 -11.11 8.83
C THR A 31 0.25 -9.75 8.53
N ILE A 32 -0.48 -8.70 8.92
CA ILE A 32 0.02 -7.32 8.92
C ILE A 32 0.28 -6.90 10.36
N TYR A 33 1.45 -6.32 10.56
CA TYR A 33 1.89 -5.67 11.78
C TYR A 33 2.01 -4.18 11.53
N ALA A 34 1.24 -3.36 12.26
CA ALA A 34 1.36 -1.91 12.25
C ALA A 34 1.96 -1.46 13.59
N TYR A 35 3.20 -1.01 13.55
CA TYR A 35 3.95 -0.62 14.75
C TYR A 35 4.07 0.90 14.86
N PHE A 36 3.64 1.43 15.99
CA PHE A 36 3.68 2.83 16.37
C PHE A 36 4.61 2.98 17.60
N PRO A 37 5.90 3.25 17.39
CA PRO A 37 6.87 3.33 18.49
C PRO A 37 6.56 4.40 19.53
N ALA A 38 6.01 5.56 19.10
CA ALA A 38 5.65 6.66 19.98
C ALA A 38 4.57 6.26 21.00
N ASP A 39 3.62 5.46 20.55
CA ASP A 39 2.51 4.97 21.38
C ASP A 39 2.84 3.64 22.08
N LYS A 40 4.02 3.06 21.80
CA LYS A 40 4.41 1.72 22.23
C LYS A 40 3.35 0.66 21.89
N GLN A 41 2.81 0.71 20.68
CA GLN A 41 1.68 -0.12 20.28
C GLN A 41 1.98 -0.86 18.98
N VAL A 42 1.53 -2.11 18.92
CA VAL A 42 1.49 -2.92 17.69
C VAL A 42 0.07 -3.38 17.44
N MET A 43 -0.46 -3.05 16.28
CA MET A 43 -1.73 -3.61 15.80
C MET A 43 -1.41 -4.81 14.90
N VAL A 44 -2.08 -5.93 15.15
CA VAL A 44 -1.94 -7.17 14.40
C VAL A 44 -3.26 -7.50 13.73
N SER A 45 -3.24 -7.68 12.42
CA SER A 45 -4.43 -8.04 11.63
C SER A 45 -4.08 -9.05 10.54
N PRO A 46 -5.06 -9.84 10.07
CA PRO A 46 -4.85 -10.67 8.89
C PRO A 46 -4.47 -9.82 7.69
N ALA A 47 -3.57 -10.32 6.85
CA ALA A 47 -3.29 -9.69 5.56
C ALA A 47 -4.54 -9.77 4.66
N PRO A 48 -4.81 -8.73 3.84
CA PRO A 48 -5.94 -8.77 2.90
C PRO A 48 -5.77 -9.95 1.93
N THR A 49 -6.88 -10.59 1.63
CA THR A 49 -6.94 -11.70 0.67
C THR A 49 -7.36 -11.21 -0.71
N GLY A 50 -7.29 -12.05 -1.73
CA GLY A 50 -7.73 -11.70 -3.08
C GLY A 50 -9.23 -11.36 -3.21
N ALA A 51 -10.02 -11.52 -2.14
CA ALA A 51 -11.40 -11.06 -2.05
C ALA A 51 -11.52 -9.59 -1.59
N ASP A 52 -10.47 -9.06 -0.99
CA ASP A 52 -10.39 -7.68 -0.50
C ASP A 52 -9.69 -6.81 -1.55
N THR A 53 -10.30 -5.71 -1.94
CA THR A 53 -9.71 -4.77 -2.93
C THR A 53 -9.09 -3.58 -2.21
N THR A 54 -7.95 -3.76 -1.58
CA THR A 54 -7.25 -2.68 -0.89
C THR A 54 -6.08 -2.11 -1.72
N PRO A 55 -5.69 -0.84 -1.51
CA PRO A 55 -4.48 -0.29 -2.13
C PRO A 55 -3.23 -1.14 -1.92
N ALA A 56 -3.12 -1.81 -0.77
CA ALA A 56 -2.03 -2.72 -0.48
C ALA A 56 -1.99 -3.93 -1.42
N LEU A 57 -3.14 -4.55 -1.72
CA LEU A 57 -3.23 -5.65 -2.70
C LEU A 57 -2.80 -5.22 -4.10
N PHE A 58 -3.14 -4.00 -4.45
CA PHE A 58 -2.74 -3.42 -5.72
C PHE A 58 -1.22 -3.37 -5.87
N LEU A 59 -0.54 -2.81 -4.88
CA LEU A 59 0.92 -2.69 -4.89
C LEU A 59 1.63 -4.04 -4.78
N THR A 60 1.09 -4.96 -3.99
CA THR A 60 1.66 -6.31 -3.80
C THR A 60 1.37 -7.27 -4.96
N GLY A 61 0.63 -6.83 -5.97
CA GLY A 61 0.33 -7.61 -7.17
C GLY A 61 -0.68 -8.74 -6.96
N GLN A 62 -1.46 -8.68 -5.91
CA GLN A 62 -2.55 -9.63 -5.62
C GLN A 62 -3.88 -9.19 -6.23
N ALA A 63 -4.04 -7.91 -6.56
CA ALA A 63 -5.20 -7.42 -7.27
C ALA A 63 -5.08 -7.67 -8.79
N ASN A 64 -6.20 -8.01 -9.41
CA ASN A 64 -6.31 -8.09 -10.86
C ASN A 64 -7.09 -6.88 -11.37
N LEU A 65 -6.38 -5.94 -12.01
CA LEU A 65 -6.95 -4.67 -12.44
C LEU A 65 -8.16 -4.84 -13.37
N VAL A 66 -8.04 -5.70 -14.36
CA VAL A 66 -9.09 -5.88 -15.38
C VAL A 66 -10.30 -6.60 -14.80
N ARG A 67 -10.05 -7.58 -13.94
CA ARG A 67 -11.11 -8.35 -13.28
C ARG A 67 -11.84 -7.49 -12.24
N ASP A 68 -11.09 -6.75 -11.42
CA ASP A 68 -11.60 -6.18 -10.18
C ASP A 68 -12.02 -4.71 -10.30
N PHE A 69 -11.50 -4.00 -11.32
CA PHE A 69 -11.73 -2.56 -11.48
C PHE A 69 -12.25 -2.17 -12.86
N THR A 70 -12.98 -1.07 -12.89
CA THR A 70 -13.25 -0.30 -14.11
C THR A 70 -12.26 0.86 -14.15
N ALA A 71 -11.54 1.00 -15.26
CA ALA A 71 -10.54 2.03 -15.45
C ALA A 71 -11.02 3.13 -16.40
N ALA A 72 -10.70 4.37 -16.08
CA ALA A 72 -10.91 5.53 -16.95
C ALA A 72 -9.65 6.43 -16.91
N ALA A 73 -9.39 7.13 -18.00
CA ALA A 73 -8.31 8.11 -18.03
C ALA A 73 -8.62 9.26 -17.04
N LEU A 74 -7.60 9.69 -16.31
CA LEU A 74 -7.70 10.78 -15.35
C LEU A 74 -6.38 11.54 -15.30
N ASP A 75 -6.44 12.86 -15.44
CA ASP A 75 -5.31 13.72 -15.11
C ASP A 75 -5.19 13.84 -13.58
N ILE A 76 -4.07 13.38 -13.03
CA ILE A 76 -3.83 13.43 -11.59
C ILE A 76 -3.17 14.75 -11.24
N PRO A 77 -3.85 15.65 -10.49
CA PRO A 77 -3.25 16.91 -10.07
C PRO A 77 -1.98 16.70 -9.26
N GLY A 78 -0.90 17.39 -9.62
CA GLY A 78 0.38 17.29 -8.94
C GLY A 78 1.24 16.07 -9.30
N ALA A 79 0.77 15.21 -10.19
CA ALA A 79 1.60 14.15 -10.74
C ALA A 79 2.71 14.72 -11.64
N ALA A 80 3.84 14.03 -11.70
CA ALA A 80 4.93 14.39 -12.60
C ALA A 80 4.44 14.35 -14.06
N ALA A 81 4.97 15.27 -14.88
CA ALA A 81 4.65 15.32 -16.30
C ALA A 81 5.02 14.02 -17.01
N GLY A 82 4.21 13.60 -17.96
CA GLY A 82 4.45 12.38 -18.76
C GLY A 82 3.92 11.08 -18.15
N LEU A 83 3.32 11.11 -16.95
CA LEU A 83 2.63 9.94 -16.40
C LEU A 83 1.23 9.79 -17.04
N LEU A 84 0.86 8.55 -17.29
CA LEU A 84 -0.52 8.21 -17.65
C LEU A 84 -1.34 8.06 -16.38
N GLY A 85 -2.37 8.88 -16.23
CA GLY A 85 -3.31 8.82 -15.12
C GLY A 85 -4.49 7.90 -15.41
N LEU A 86 -4.78 7.00 -14.48
CA LEU A 86 -5.95 6.12 -14.53
C LEU A 86 -6.72 6.21 -13.21
N LYS A 87 -8.03 6.48 -13.33
CA LYS A 87 -8.97 6.31 -12.21
C LYS A 87 -9.48 4.86 -12.22
N LEU A 88 -9.44 4.23 -11.08
CA LEU A 88 -9.85 2.84 -10.87
C LEU A 88 -11.01 2.81 -9.88
N VAL A 89 -12.15 2.33 -10.33
CA VAL A 89 -13.33 2.10 -9.49
C VAL A 89 -13.53 0.61 -9.33
N ALA A 90 -13.61 0.13 -8.10
CA ALA A 90 -13.83 -1.27 -7.83
C ALA A 90 -15.20 -1.71 -8.37
N LYS A 91 -15.27 -2.83 -9.08
CA LYS A 91 -16.52 -3.39 -9.61
C LYS A 91 -17.44 -3.91 -8.49
N GLN A 92 -16.84 -4.37 -7.40
CA GLN A 92 -17.53 -4.70 -6.16
C GLN A 92 -17.27 -3.56 -5.16
N PRO A 93 -18.30 -3.05 -4.46
CA PRO A 93 -18.12 -2.00 -3.47
C PRO A 93 -17.08 -2.40 -2.43
N ASP A 94 -16.09 -1.53 -2.22
CA ASP A 94 -15.08 -1.70 -1.18
C ASP A 94 -15.50 -0.91 0.06
N PRO A 95 -15.38 -1.45 1.29
CA PRO A 95 -15.75 -0.73 2.50
C PRO A 95 -14.79 0.43 2.83
N ASP A 96 -13.54 0.35 2.40
CA ASP A 96 -12.48 1.25 2.84
C ASP A 96 -12.28 2.43 1.89
N PHE A 97 -12.50 2.25 0.58
CA PHE A 97 -12.30 3.33 -0.39
C PHE A 97 -13.40 3.42 -1.46
N GLU A 98 -13.52 4.60 -2.02
CA GLU A 98 -14.47 4.91 -3.10
C GLU A 98 -13.84 4.67 -4.47
N TRP A 99 -12.62 5.18 -4.67
CA TRP A 99 -11.83 4.95 -5.87
C TRP A 99 -10.33 5.13 -5.62
N LEU A 100 -9.55 4.56 -6.52
CA LEU A 100 -8.11 4.75 -6.60
C LEU A 100 -7.75 5.50 -7.87
N ALA A 101 -6.63 6.22 -7.87
CA ALA A 101 -6.01 6.70 -9.10
C ALA A 101 -4.52 6.37 -9.09
N VAL A 102 -4.00 6.00 -10.26
CA VAL A 102 -2.59 5.67 -10.43
C VAL A 102 -2.00 6.50 -11.55
N GLY A 103 -0.81 7.04 -11.31
CA GLY A 103 0.05 7.62 -12.31
C GLY A 103 1.13 6.60 -12.71
N VAL A 104 1.11 6.21 -13.96
CA VAL A 104 1.96 5.14 -14.50
C VAL A 104 2.94 5.71 -15.52
N ASP A 105 4.18 5.35 -15.40
CA ASP A 105 5.19 5.66 -16.42
C ASP A 105 4.88 4.84 -17.70
N PRO A 106 4.64 5.50 -18.87
CA PRO A 106 4.23 4.80 -20.07
C PRO A 106 5.35 3.94 -20.72
N VAL A 107 6.60 4.13 -20.31
CA VAL A 107 7.75 3.43 -20.87
C VAL A 107 8.02 2.12 -20.13
N ASN A 108 8.04 2.18 -18.81
CA ASN A 108 8.41 1.03 -17.95
C ASN A 108 7.25 0.49 -17.11
N TYR A 109 6.07 1.12 -17.20
CA TYR A 109 4.85 0.76 -16.47
C TYR A 109 4.97 0.80 -14.94
N GLN A 110 5.94 1.55 -14.43
CA GLN A 110 6.08 1.76 -12.99
C GLN A 110 4.99 2.69 -12.47
N ILE A 111 4.39 2.32 -11.34
CA ILE A 111 3.49 3.20 -10.61
C ILE A 111 4.34 4.21 -9.87
N ARG A 112 4.21 5.48 -10.25
CA ARG A 112 4.91 6.62 -9.64
C ARG A 112 4.02 7.42 -8.71
N HIS A 113 2.71 7.34 -8.88
CA HIS A 113 1.74 8.09 -8.13
C HIS A 113 0.54 7.18 -7.82
N LEU A 114 0.09 7.21 -6.58
CA LEU A 114 -1.10 6.49 -6.13
C LEU A 114 -1.94 7.44 -5.27
N VAL A 115 -3.21 7.57 -5.61
CA VAL A 115 -4.19 8.32 -4.82
C VAL A 115 -5.28 7.35 -4.41
N ALA A 116 -5.66 7.39 -3.14
CA ALA A 116 -6.83 6.69 -2.62
C ALA A 116 -7.81 7.71 -2.05
N LEU A 117 -9.07 7.64 -2.43
CA LEU A 117 -10.16 8.38 -1.82
C LEU A 117 -10.96 7.41 -0.95
N ASP A 118 -10.99 7.66 0.35
CA ASP A 118 -11.83 6.88 1.25
C ASP A 118 -13.31 7.31 1.18
N ARG A 119 -14.19 6.52 1.80
CA ARG A 119 -15.64 6.79 1.78
C ARG A 119 -16.07 7.98 2.65
N GLN A 120 -15.20 8.45 3.54
CA GLN A 120 -15.41 9.65 4.35
C GLN A 120 -14.92 10.93 3.64
N GLY A 121 -14.35 10.80 2.43
CA GLY A 121 -13.80 11.91 1.66
C GLY A 121 -12.34 12.22 1.98
N GLY A 122 -11.68 11.40 2.80
CA GLY A 122 -10.25 11.49 3.06
C GLY A 122 -9.44 11.08 1.83
N ARG A 123 -8.41 11.84 1.52
CA ARG A 123 -7.52 11.55 0.38
C ARG A 123 -6.12 11.23 0.86
N SER A 124 -5.63 10.08 0.49
CA SER A 124 -4.23 9.66 0.68
C SER A 124 -3.51 9.69 -0.66
N THR A 125 -2.36 10.34 -0.70
CA THR A 125 -1.53 10.44 -1.90
C THR A 125 -0.14 9.92 -1.61
N PHE A 126 0.34 9.02 -2.46
CA PHE A 126 1.68 8.44 -2.40
C PHE A 126 2.43 8.78 -3.68
N VAL A 127 3.64 9.30 -3.53
CA VAL A 127 4.56 9.56 -4.64
C VAL A 127 5.78 8.68 -4.44
N PHE A 128 6.08 7.84 -5.43
CA PHE A 128 7.20 6.91 -5.39
C PHE A 128 8.35 7.43 -6.23
N THR A 129 9.51 7.55 -5.62
CA THR A 129 10.77 7.96 -6.25
C THR A 129 11.83 6.89 -6.02
N ASP A 130 12.92 6.94 -6.78
CA ASP A 130 14.07 6.03 -6.64
C ASP A 130 13.70 4.55 -6.68
N LEU A 131 12.75 4.20 -7.54
CA LEU A 131 12.26 2.83 -7.70
C LEU A 131 13.37 1.92 -8.22
N LYS A 132 13.58 0.82 -7.50
CA LYS A 132 14.52 -0.25 -7.87
C LYS A 132 13.75 -1.55 -7.99
N GLU A 133 13.73 -2.13 -9.18
CA GLU A 133 13.04 -3.39 -9.46
C GLU A 133 14.01 -4.57 -9.39
N ASN A 134 13.45 -5.77 -9.22
CA ASN A 134 14.18 -7.04 -9.27
C ASN A 134 15.32 -7.18 -8.26
N GLN A 135 15.21 -6.51 -7.09
CA GLN A 135 16.24 -6.51 -6.05
C GLN A 135 16.29 -7.81 -5.22
N ARG A 136 15.27 -8.67 -5.31
CA ARG A 136 15.15 -9.95 -4.58
C ARG A 136 15.45 -9.81 -3.08
N PRO A 137 14.71 -8.97 -2.34
CA PRO A 137 14.94 -8.80 -0.91
C PRO A 137 14.76 -10.13 -0.17
N PRO A 138 15.56 -10.40 0.90
CA PRO A 138 15.42 -11.61 1.68
C PRO A 138 14.09 -11.65 2.42
N ASP A 139 13.54 -12.83 2.65
CA ASP A 139 12.25 -13.01 3.35
C ASP A 139 12.29 -12.51 4.79
N THR A 140 13.47 -12.53 5.42
CA THR A 140 13.69 -12.00 6.77
C THR A 140 13.37 -10.51 6.90
N LEU A 141 13.41 -9.76 5.79
CA LEU A 141 13.03 -8.35 5.78
C LEU A 141 11.53 -8.14 6.08
N PHE A 142 10.72 -9.15 5.81
CA PHE A 142 9.26 -9.11 6.00
C PHE A 142 8.81 -9.84 7.27
N ALA A 143 9.76 -10.30 8.09
CA ALA A 143 9.47 -10.86 9.40
C ALA A 143 9.49 -9.74 10.44
N PHE A 144 8.37 -9.57 11.15
CA PHE A 144 8.26 -8.60 12.23
C PHE A 144 8.37 -9.30 13.59
N ARG A 145 9.26 -8.79 14.45
CA ARG A 145 9.36 -9.23 15.84
C ARG A 145 8.79 -8.15 16.73
N ILE A 146 7.74 -8.49 17.47
CA ILE A 146 7.10 -7.56 18.42
C ILE A 146 8.12 -7.18 19.50
N PRO A 147 8.43 -5.88 19.66
CA PRO A 147 9.35 -5.42 20.69
C PRO A 147 8.83 -5.73 22.09
N LYS A 148 9.72 -5.86 23.05
CA LYS A 148 9.32 -6.04 24.46
C LYS A 148 8.72 -4.73 25.01
N GLY A 149 7.67 -4.87 25.81
CA GLY A 149 7.04 -3.73 26.50
C GLY A 149 6.15 -2.85 25.63
N VAL A 150 5.64 -3.42 24.52
CA VAL A 150 4.62 -2.77 23.69
C VAL A 150 3.27 -3.45 23.90
N ASP A 151 2.20 -2.65 23.78
CA ASP A 151 0.83 -3.16 23.79
C ASP A 151 0.50 -3.77 22.43
N VAL A 152 -0.09 -4.97 22.46
CA VAL A 152 -0.50 -5.70 21.25
C VAL A 152 -2.01 -5.67 21.14
N ILE A 153 -2.50 -5.04 20.07
CA ILE A 153 -3.93 -5.02 19.73
C ILE A 153 -4.14 -5.94 18.54
N THR A 154 -4.96 -6.96 18.73
CA THR A 154 -5.30 -7.91 17.64
C THR A 154 -6.69 -7.57 17.12
N ASN A 155 -6.77 -7.25 15.83
CA ASN A 155 -8.02 -7.07 15.12
C ASN A 155 -8.32 -8.39 14.39
N ALA A 156 -9.27 -9.15 14.91
CA ALA A 156 -9.86 -10.26 14.16
C ALA A 156 -10.91 -9.69 13.20
N ARG A 157 -10.81 -10.07 11.92
CA ARG A 157 -11.90 -9.83 10.97
C ARG A 157 -13.00 -10.87 11.14
#